data_af7dc0d81922e93d827df52e242f188b
#
_entry.id   af7dc0d81922e93d827df52e242f188b
#
_cell.length_a   1.000
_cell.length_b   1.000
_cell.length_c   1.000
_cell.angle_alpha   90.00
_cell.angle_beta   90.00
_cell.angle_gamma   90.00
#
_symmetry.space_group_name_H-M   'P 1'
#
loop_
_entity.id
_entity.type
_entity.pdbx_description
1 polymer ?
#
loop_
_entity_poly.entity_id
_entity_poly.type
_entity_poly.pdbx_seq_one_letter_code
_entity_poly.pdbx_strand_id
1 'polypeptide(L)'
;MRLLFIMTLIIGFTSCGQNPTFLDYTNSDSQLSGGTKIIPIQTELGIFNVWTKQVGNNPELKVLLLHGGPGATSEYWEAADSYFPNAGIQYYYYDQLGSGKSDHPNDERLWQIDRFVEEVEQVRIALGLDSSNFIILGHSWGGILGLEYALKYQENLKGLIISNMVSSIPDYIDYANEILGPQLPEEVLKKIKSYEQNEDYTNPEYLGLIEEYYYPKHVLRMDPSNWPNPVLRAFANLNYPLYLKMQGPSEFGVVGDAVLKDWDRTNDLSSISIPTLTIGAEYDTMDPKAMKEMSTLVKNGKYLHCPKGSHMAMYDDQKTYFQGVINFLNDLN
;
A
#
# COMPACT_ATOMS: atom_id res chain seq x y z
N MET A 1 -17.46 76.37 -28.78
CA MET A 1 -16.67 75.61 -27.78
C MET A 1 -17.32 74.23 -27.57
N ARG A 2 -16.82 73.20 -28.24
CA ARG A 2 -17.33 71.84 -28.09
C ARG A 2 -16.36 71.09 -27.19
N LEU A 3 -16.84 70.66 -26.01
CA LEU A 3 -16.09 69.75 -25.13
C LEU A 3 -16.14 68.35 -25.69
N LEU A 4 -14.99 67.75 -26.00
CA LEU A 4 -14.81 66.35 -26.32
C LEU A 4 -14.62 65.60 -24.99
N PHE A 5 -15.56 64.70 -24.64
CA PHE A 5 -15.40 63.75 -23.54
C PHE A 5 -14.64 62.54 -24.11
N ILE A 6 -13.42 62.33 -23.68
CA ILE A 6 -12.65 61.12 -23.96
C ILE A 6 -13.02 60.09 -22.86
N MET A 7 -13.77 59.10 -23.25
CA MET A 7 -14.12 57.96 -22.38
C MET A 7 -12.98 56.93 -22.45
N THR A 8 -12.13 56.89 -21.43
CA THR A 8 -11.04 55.91 -21.32
C THR A 8 -11.65 54.57 -20.91
N LEU A 9 -11.69 53.63 -21.85
CA LEU A 9 -12.12 52.24 -21.60
C LEU A 9 -10.96 51.50 -20.92
N ILE A 10 -11.05 51.27 -19.61
CA ILE A 10 -10.12 50.40 -18.86
C ILE A 10 -10.53 48.96 -19.14
N ILE A 11 -9.85 48.29 -20.07
CA ILE A 11 -9.95 46.83 -20.26
C ILE A 11 -9.18 46.18 -19.13
N GLY A 12 -9.89 45.73 -18.10
CA GLY A 12 -9.31 44.87 -17.07
C GLY A 12 -9.03 43.50 -17.68
N PHE A 13 -7.75 43.20 -17.90
CA PHE A 13 -7.32 41.84 -18.15
C PHE A 13 -7.48 41.04 -16.84
N THR A 14 -8.61 40.34 -16.69
CA THR A 14 -8.68 39.25 -15.74
C THR A 14 -7.79 38.15 -16.30
N SER A 15 -6.58 38.02 -15.76
CA SER A 15 -5.77 36.82 -15.93
C SER A 15 -6.58 35.65 -15.34
N CYS A 16 -7.26 34.91 -16.20
CA CYS A 16 -7.77 33.59 -15.86
C CYS A 16 -6.53 32.73 -15.69
N GLY A 17 -6.00 32.64 -14.47
CA GLY A 17 -5.04 31.60 -14.11
C GLY A 17 -5.71 30.26 -14.39
N GLN A 18 -5.34 29.61 -15.48
CA GLN A 18 -5.74 28.22 -15.71
C GLN A 18 -5.13 27.42 -14.55
N ASN A 19 -5.97 26.80 -13.73
CA ASN A 19 -5.48 25.81 -12.80
C ASN A 19 -4.72 24.76 -13.61
N PRO A 20 -3.50 24.38 -13.22
CA PRO A 20 -2.75 23.36 -13.92
C PRO A 20 -3.62 22.11 -14.02
N THR A 21 -3.73 21.55 -15.22
CA THR A 21 -4.46 20.30 -15.41
C THR A 21 -3.66 19.17 -14.74
N PHE A 22 -4.34 18.10 -14.30
CA PHE A 22 -3.73 16.95 -13.66
C PHE A 22 -2.50 16.40 -14.42
N LEU A 23 -2.52 16.42 -15.75
CA LEU A 23 -1.42 15.96 -16.61
C LEU A 23 -0.47 17.07 -17.07
N ASP A 24 -0.58 18.28 -16.53
CA ASP A 24 0.35 19.35 -16.86
C ASP A 24 1.61 19.27 -15.99
N TYR A 25 2.67 18.74 -16.58
CA TYR A 25 4.01 18.67 -15.97
C TYR A 25 4.91 19.84 -16.36
N THR A 26 4.40 20.86 -17.06
CA THR A 26 5.14 22.07 -17.44
C THR A 26 5.68 22.73 -16.17
N ASN A 27 6.96 22.99 -16.11
CA ASN A 27 7.69 23.52 -14.95
C ASN A 27 7.85 22.51 -13.78
N SER A 28 7.69 21.22 -14.02
CA SER A 28 7.98 20.14 -13.05
C SER A 28 9.31 19.47 -13.40
N ASP A 29 10.11 19.12 -12.39
CA ASP A 29 11.32 18.29 -12.55
C ASP A 29 11.00 16.92 -13.18
N SER A 30 9.73 16.50 -13.12
CA SER A 30 9.24 15.25 -13.68
C SER A 30 9.09 15.25 -15.21
N GLN A 31 9.13 16.41 -15.88
CA GLN A 31 8.84 16.49 -17.32
C GLN A 31 9.79 15.61 -18.16
N LEU A 32 11.09 15.70 -17.93
CA LEU A 32 12.09 14.94 -18.68
C LEU A 32 12.19 13.48 -18.24
N SER A 33 11.91 13.17 -16.98
CA SER A 33 12.02 11.84 -16.39
C SER A 33 10.76 10.99 -16.53
N GLY A 34 9.65 11.57 -17.04
CA GLY A 34 8.35 10.90 -17.06
C GLY A 34 7.82 10.60 -15.66
N GLY A 35 8.22 11.40 -14.66
CA GLY A 35 7.85 11.24 -13.26
C GLY A 35 8.76 10.30 -12.45
N THR A 36 9.71 9.63 -13.09
CA THR A 36 10.64 8.72 -12.40
C THR A 36 11.69 9.50 -11.63
N LYS A 37 11.92 9.09 -10.37
CA LYS A 37 12.99 9.60 -9.53
C LYS A 37 13.67 8.46 -8.78
N ILE A 38 14.98 8.44 -8.82
CA ILE A 38 15.82 7.56 -8.00
C ILE A 38 16.24 8.35 -6.77
N ILE A 39 15.94 7.82 -5.60
CA ILE A 39 16.18 8.50 -4.31
C ILE A 39 17.25 7.72 -3.56
N PRO A 40 18.41 8.35 -3.27
CA PRO A 40 19.39 7.75 -2.39
C PRO A 40 18.88 7.78 -0.95
N ILE A 41 18.90 6.64 -0.29
CA ILE A 41 18.55 6.48 1.11
C ILE A 41 19.79 6.07 1.92
N GLN A 42 19.92 6.65 3.11
CA GLN A 42 20.97 6.30 4.04
C GLN A 42 20.51 5.14 4.94
N THR A 43 21.34 4.11 5.04
CA THR A 43 21.16 2.98 5.95
C THR A 43 22.40 2.77 6.81
N GLU A 44 22.35 1.88 7.78
CA GLU A 44 23.53 1.48 8.57
C GLU A 44 24.62 0.81 7.73
N LEU A 45 24.27 0.26 6.56
CA LEU A 45 25.20 -0.41 5.64
C LEU A 45 25.68 0.49 4.50
N GLY A 46 25.29 1.76 4.49
CA GLY A 46 25.63 2.72 3.46
C GLY A 46 24.45 3.26 2.71
N ILE A 47 24.70 3.83 1.53
CA ILE A 47 23.69 4.44 0.68
C ILE A 47 23.22 3.44 -0.36
N PHE A 48 21.91 3.31 -0.48
CA PHE A 48 21.22 2.54 -1.52
C PHE A 48 20.21 3.42 -2.24
N ASN A 49 19.79 3.00 -3.43
CA ASN A 49 18.83 3.74 -4.23
C ASN A 49 17.46 3.06 -4.23
N VAL A 50 16.43 3.86 -4.01
CA VAL A 50 15.05 3.40 -4.19
C VAL A 50 14.39 4.13 -5.36
N TRP A 51 13.52 3.41 -6.06
CA TRP A 51 12.82 3.88 -7.24
C TRP A 51 11.43 4.40 -6.89
N THR A 52 11.08 5.57 -7.44
CA THR A 52 9.74 6.13 -7.38
C THR A 52 9.28 6.62 -8.75
N LYS A 53 7.97 6.68 -8.97
CA LYS A 53 7.37 7.29 -10.15
C LYS A 53 6.13 8.08 -9.77
N GLN A 54 6.16 9.37 -10.02
CA GLN A 54 5.02 10.27 -9.88
C GLN A 54 4.05 10.11 -11.06
N VAL A 55 2.75 10.07 -10.76
CA VAL A 55 1.67 10.21 -11.74
C VAL A 55 0.75 11.34 -11.31
N GLY A 56 0.52 12.29 -12.20
CA GLY A 56 -0.34 13.44 -11.96
C GLY A 56 0.38 14.62 -11.30
N ASN A 57 -0.38 15.70 -11.14
CA ASN A 57 0.05 16.95 -10.55
C ASN A 57 -1.10 17.53 -9.72
N ASN A 58 -1.08 17.31 -8.41
CA ASN A 58 -2.05 17.84 -7.46
C ASN A 58 -1.31 18.37 -6.22
N PRO A 59 -1.44 19.66 -5.86
CA PRO A 59 -0.73 20.23 -4.72
C PRO A 59 -1.26 19.71 -3.36
N GLU A 60 -2.51 19.26 -3.27
CA GLU A 60 -3.22 19.00 -2.02
C GLU A 60 -3.41 17.52 -1.70
N LEU A 61 -3.48 16.65 -2.73
CA LEU A 61 -3.66 15.21 -2.56
C LEU A 61 -2.53 14.44 -3.26
N LYS A 62 -1.57 13.97 -2.48
CA LYS A 62 -0.40 13.21 -2.94
C LYS A 62 -0.31 11.90 -2.18
N VAL A 63 -0.62 10.81 -2.85
CA VAL A 63 -0.68 9.47 -2.26
C VAL A 63 0.60 8.70 -2.56
N LEU A 64 1.32 8.29 -1.51
CA LEU A 64 2.41 7.32 -1.63
C LEU A 64 1.84 5.91 -1.50
N LEU A 65 2.03 5.08 -2.51
CA LEU A 65 1.55 3.71 -2.56
C LEU A 65 2.61 2.77 -1.96
N LEU A 66 2.34 2.24 -0.76
CA LEU A 66 3.21 1.25 -0.12
C LEU A 66 2.73 -0.15 -0.50
N HIS A 67 3.58 -0.88 -1.23
CA HIS A 67 3.27 -2.24 -1.64
C HIS A 67 3.44 -3.25 -0.49
N GLY A 68 2.81 -4.40 -0.65
CA GLY A 68 2.86 -5.54 0.25
C GLY A 68 4.11 -6.42 0.08
N GLY A 69 4.00 -7.63 0.52
CA GLY A 69 5.04 -8.60 0.67
C GLY A 69 5.37 -8.81 2.16
N PRO A 70 6.52 -8.36 2.70
CA PRO A 70 7.58 -7.49 2.11
C PRO A 70 8.26 -8.06 0.87
N GLY A 71 8.88 -7.21 0.08
CA GLY A 71 9.66 -7.66 -1.07
C GLY A 71 8.85 -7.87 -2.36
N ALA A 72 7.53 -7.61 -2.39
CA ALA A 72 6.77 -7.51 -3.64
C ALA A 72 7.17 -6.26 -4.43
N THR A 73 6.46 -5.93 -5.49
CA THR A 73 6.71 -4.72 -6.28
C THR A 73 5.50 -3.81 -6.32
N SER A 74 5.69 -2.55 -6.65
CA SER A 74 4.58 -1.60 -6.82
C SER A 74 3.70 -1.88 -8.05
N GLU A 75 4.03 -2.86 -8.88
CA GLU A 75 3.35 -3.13 -10.16
C GLU A 75 1.86 -3.42 -10.01
N TYR A 76 1.44 -4.14 -8.97
CA TYR A 76 0.02 -4.42 -8.79
C TYR A 76 -0.82 -3.17 -8.46
N TRP A 77 -0.18 -2.06 -8.10
CA TRP A 77 -0.87 -0.78 -7.95
C TRP A 77 -1.28 -0.13 -9.28
N GLU A 78 -0.89 -0.72 -10.44
CA GLU A 78 -1.35 -0.24 -11.76
C GLU A 78 -2.88 -0.21 -11.90
N ALA A 79 -3.62 -0.94 -11.05
CA ALA A 79 -5.08 -0.80 -10.96
C ALA A 79 -5.52 0.65 -10.66
N ALA A 80 -4.72 1.42 -9.91
CA ALA A 80 -5.00 2.82 -9.58
C ALA A 80 -5.02 3.74 -10.80
N ASP A 81 -4.27 3.41 -11.87
CA ASP A 81 -4.19 4.20 -13.11
C ASP A 81 -5.56 4.36 -13.79
N SER A 82 -6.49 3.44 -13.54
CA SER A 82 -7.84 3.50 -14.08
C SER A 82 -8.79 4.41 -13.29
N TYR A 83 -8.39 4.88 -12.09
CA TYR A 83 -9.27 5.60 -11.17
C TYR A 83 -8.72 6.95 -10.71
N PHE A 84 -7.49 6.99 -10.20
CA PHE A 84 -6.91 8.20 -9.59
C PHE A 84 -6.75 9.36 -10.57
N PRO A 85 -6.32 9.17 -11.83
CA PRO A 85 -6.23 10.25 -12.80
C PRO A 85 -7.56 10.98 -13.02
N ASN A 86 -8.65 10.24 -13.13
CA ASN A 86 -9.99 10.80 -13.33
C ASN A 86 -10.52 11.54 -12.10
N ALA A 87 -10.01 11.19 -10.92
CA ALA A 87 -10.32 11.87 -9.66
C ALA A 87 -9.34 13.03 -9.35
N GLY A 88 -8.37 13.29 -10.22
CA GLY A 88 -7.37 14.34 -10.03
C GLY A 88 -6.39 14.09 -8.89
N ILE A 89 -6.22 12.84 -8.45
CA ILE A 89 -5.36 12.46 -7.32
C ILE A 89 -3.96 12.19 -7.84
N GLN A 90 -2.95 12.92 -7.33
CA GLN A 90 -1.54 12.62 -7.59
C GLN A 90 -1.11 11.45 -6.74
N TYR A 91 -0.34 10.52 -7.30
CA TYR A 91 0.18 9.38 -6.58
C TYR A 91 1.59 9.01 -7.03
N TYR A 92 2.25 8.25 -6.14
CA TYR A 92 3.61 7.78 -6.37
C TYR A 92 3.65 6.27 -6.25
N TYR A 93 4.09 5.61 -7.31
CA TYR A 93 4.64 4.27 -7.21
C TYR A 93 5.97 4.35 -6.47
N TYR A 94 6.22 3.38 -5.64
CA TYR A 94 7.45 3.29 -4.88
C TYR A 94 7.80 1.82 -4.66
N ASP A 95 8.95 1.41 -5.18
CA ASP A 95 9.53 0.12 -4.88
C ASP A 95 10.46 0.28 -3.67
N GLN A 96 10.14 -0.40 -2.56
CA GLN A 96 10.95 -0.36 -1.33
C GLN A 96 12.31 -1.01 -1.57
N LEU A 97 13.30 -0.73 -0.71
CA LEU A 97 14.63 -1.36 -0.81
C LEU A 97 14.50 -2.89 -0.76
N GLY A 98 15.13 -3.55 -1.71
CA GLY A 98 14.99 -4.99 -1.91
C GLY A 98 13.86 -5.40 -2.83
N SER A 99 13.15 -4.44 -3.46
CA SER A 99 11.97 -4.70 -4.30
C SER A 99 12.11 -4.06 -5.68
N GLY A 100 11.54 -4.69 -6.69
CA GLY A 100 11.31 -4.16 -8.02
C GLY A 100 12.53 -3.50 -8.68
N LYS A 101 12.45 -2.19 -8.90
CA LYS A 101 13.48 -1.36 -9.58
C LYS A 101 14.44 -0.67 -8.60
N SER A 102 14.27 -0.87 -7.29
CA SER A 102 15.18 -0.40 -6.25
C SER A 102 16.42 -1.28 -6.13
N ASP A 103 17.43 -0.84 -5.39
CA ASP A 103 18.60 -1.68 -5.11
C ASP A 103 18.20 -2.93 -4.28
N HIS A 104 18.89 -4.05 -4.48
CA HIS A 104 18.60 -5.33 -3.84
C HIS A 104 19.78 -5.81 -2.96
N PRO A 105 20.08 -5.14 -1.85
CA PRO A 105 21.05 -5.65 -0.91
C PRO A 105 20.51 -6.93 -0.25
N ASN A 106 21.33 -7.99 -0.28
CA ASN A 106 20.99 -9.25 0.36
C ASN A 106 21.63 -9.32 1.76
N ASP A 107 21.08 -8.54 2.69
CA ASP A 107 21.55 -8.46 4.07
C ASP A 107 20.37 -8.33 5.03
N GLU A 108 20.18 -9.33 5.89
CA GLU A 108 19.06 -9.41 6.82
C GLU A 108 19.02 -8.28 7.85
N ARG A 109 20.14 -7.58 8.11
CA ARG A 109 20.17 -6.40 8.97
C ARG A 109 19.28 -5.27 8.45
N LEU A 110 19.09 -5.23 7.12
CA LEU A 110 18.21 -4.25 6.47
C LEU A 110 16.73 -4.66 6.46
N TRP A 111 16.42 -5.89 6.86
CA TRP A 111 15.05 -6.43 6.82
C TRP A 111 14.37 -6.27 8.19
N GLN A 112 14.28 -5.02 8.66
CA GLN A 112 13.72 -4.63 9.94
C GLN A 112 12.66 -3.53 9.74
N ILE A 113 11.58 -3.58 10.52
CA ILE A 113 10.44 -2.65 10.39
C ILE A 113 10.92 -1.19 10.51
N ASP A 114 11.69 -0.87 11.55
CA ASP A 114 12.16 0.50 11.80
C ASP A 114 13.00 1.04 10.64
N ARG A 115 13.81 0.20 10.01
CA ARG A 115 14.60 0.59 8.86
C ARG A 115 13.71 0.99 7.68
N PHE A 116 12.61 0.24 7.42
CA PHE A 116 11.65 0.59 6.37
C PHE A 116 10.87 1.87 6.70
N VAL A 117 10.57 2.12 7.98
CA VAL A 117 9.94 3.38 8.42
C VAL A 117 10.85 4.57 8.13
N GLU A 118 12.14 4.47 8.45
CA GLU A 118 13.14 5.52 8.13
C GLU A 118 13.32 5.72 6.63
N GLU A 119 13.21 4.66 5.84
CA GLU A 119 13.24 4.75 4.38
C GLU A 119 12.06 5.56 3.85
N VAL A 120 10.83 5.30 4.34
CA VAL A 120 9.64 6.08 3.96
C VAL A 120 9.81 7.55 4.30
N GLU A 121 10.39 7.89 5.46
CA GLU A 121 10.65 9.28 5.85
C GLU A 121 11.66 9.95 4.91
N GLN A 122 12.73 9.26 4.52
CA GLN A 122 13.69 9.80 3.55
C GLN A 122 13.04 10.00 2.16
N VAL A 123 12.19 9.05 1.73
CA VAL A 123 11.43 9.18 0.49
C VAL A 123 10.48 10.37 0.54
N ARG A 124 9.72 10.54 1.64
CA ARG A 124 8.84 11.69 1.86
C ARG A 124 9.58 13.01 1.69
N ILE A 125 10.72 13.15 2.39
CA ILE A 125 11.56 14.37 2.33
C ILE A 125 12.04 14.63 0.89
N ALA A 126 12.54 13.60 0.21
CA ALA A 126 13.04 13.71 -1.15
C ALA A 126 11.96 14.07 -2.18
N LEU A 127 10.70 13.70 -1.91
CA LEU A 127 9.54 14.02 -2.75
C LEU A 127 8.87 15.34 -2.36
N GLY A 128 9.32 16.02 -1.29
CA GLY A 128 8.75 17.28 -0.81
C GLY A 128 7.29 17.15 -0.36
N LEU A 129 6.99 16.06 0.36
CA LEU A 129 5.67 15.78 0.91
C LEU A 129 5.57 16.25 2.37
N ASP A 130 4.42 16.77 2.79
CA ASP A 130 4.18 17.24 4.14
C ASP A 130 2.72 17.09 4.57
N SER A 131 2.40 17.46 5.80
CA SER A 131 1.05 17.32 6.39
C SER A 131 -0.07 18.05 5.63
N SER A 132 0.25 18.94 4.69
CA SER A 132 -0.75 19.59 3.86
C SER A 132 -1.22 18.74 2.68
N ASN A 133 -0.42 17.73 2.27
CA ASN A 133 -0.68 16.97 1.06
C ASN A 133 -0.34 15.49 1.12
N PHE A 134 0.42 15.03 2.12
CA PHE A 134 0.96 13.67 2.17
C PHE A 134 -0.03 12.66 2.73
N ILE A 135 -0.38 11.67 1.91
CA ILE A 135 -1.22 10.53 2.29
C ILE A 135 -0.45 9.23 2.01
N ILE A 136 -0.49 8.31 2.95
CA ILE A 136 -0.04 6.93 2.73
C ILE A 136 -1.25 6.06 2.42
N LEU A 137 -1.15 5.24 1.37
CA LEU A 137 -2.02 4.10 1.11
C LEU A 137 -1.15 2.85 1.11
N GLY A 138 -1.22 2.11 2.21
CA GLY A 138 -0.46 0.88 2.42
C GLY A 138 -1.35 -0.35 2.33
N HIS A 139 -0.94 -1.33 1.50
CA HIS A 139 -1.62 -2.61 1.34
C HIS A 139 -0.80 -3.74 1.94
N SER A 140 -1.46 -4.64 2.69
CA SER A 140 -0.77 -5.79 3.29
C SER A 140 0.40 -5.35 4.17
N TRP A 141 1.60 -5.87 4.00
CA TRP A 141 2.81 -5.34 4.64
C TRP A 141 2.93 -3.81 4.54
N GLY A 142 2.56 -3.22 3.40
CA GLY A 142 2.50 -1.75 3.28
C GLY A 142 1.55 -1.09 4.27
N GLY A 143 0.52 -1.81 4.74
CA GLY A 143 -0.37 -1.38 5.82
C GLY A 143 0.31 -1.37 7.19
N ILE A 144 1.12 -2.40 7.51
CA ILE A 144 1.99 -2.41 8.70
C ILE A 144 2.96 -1.23 8.65
N LEU A 145 3.64 -1.06 7.52
CA LEU A 145 4.62 0.01 7.33
C LEU A 145 3.97 1.39 7.47
N GLY A 146 2.76 1.58 6.90
CA GLY A 146 2.00 2.83 7.04
C GLY A 146 1.56 3.10 8.49
N LEU A 147 1.17 2.06 9.22
CA LEU A 147 0.80 2.15 10.63
C LEU A 147 2.01 2.52 11.50
N GLU A 148 3.13 1.84 11.35
CA GLU A 148 4.38 2.15 12.06
C GLU A 148 4.90 3.55 11.73
N TYR A 149 4.81 3.96 10.46
CA TYR A 149 5.13 5.34 10.06
C TYR A 149 4.23 6.35 10.77
N ALA A 150 2.92 6.10 10.84
CA ALA A 150 2.00 6.99 11.54
C ALA A 150 2.25 7.05 13.05
N LEU A 151 2.57 5.93 13.69
CA LEU A 151 2.92 5.91 15.12
C LEU A 151 4.14 6.77 15.43
N LYS A 152 5.07 6.90 14.49
CA LYS A 152 6.31 7.66 14.68
C LYS A 152 6.26 9.09 14.13
N TYR A 153 5.58 9.32 12.99
CA TYR A 153 5.67 10.54 12.18
C TYR A 153 4.29 11.07 11.71
N GLN A 154 3.20 10.81 12.46
CA GLN A 154 1.86 11.21 12.03
C GLN A 154 1.70 12.73 11.79
N GLU A 155 2.55 13.57 12.40
CA GLU A 155 2.56 15.02 12.18
C GLU A 155 2.90 15.42 10.74
N ASN A 156 3.50 14.53 9.98
CA ASN A 156 3.82 14.72 8.56
C ASN A 156 2.70 14.26 7.62
N LEU A 157 1.67 13.57 8.14
CA LEU A 157 0.60 12.97 7.35
C LEU A 157 -0.66 13.83 7.32
N LYS A 158 -1.25 13.99 6.14
CA LYS A 158 -2.63 14.49 5.95
C LYS A 158 -3.66 13.38 6.19
N GLY A 159 -3.33 12.15 5.88
CA GLY A 159 -4.19 10.98 6.08
C GLY A 159 -3.46 9.66 5.89
N LEU A 160 -4.07 8.59 6.41
CA LEU A 160 -3.58 7.22 6.34
C LEU A 160 -4.67 6.29 5.82
N ILE A 161 -4.30 5.40 4.90
CA ILE A 161 -5.17 4.32 4.42
C ILE A 161 -4.46 2.99 4.66
N ILE A 162 -5.04 2.13 5.49
CA ILE A 162 -4.58 0.77 5.78
C ILE A 162 -5.50 -0.18 5.02
N SER A 163 -4.97 -0.81 4.00
CA SER A 163 -5.73 -1.66 3.09
C SER A 163 -5.40 -3.12 3.31
N ASN A 164 -6.41 -3.91 3.66
CA ASN A 164 -6.29 -5.36 3.75
C ASN A 164 -5.15 -5.78 4.69
N MET A 165 -5.14 -5.18 5.89
CA MET A 165 -4.16 -5.46 6.94
C MET A 165 -4.75 -5.21 8.33
N VAL A 166 -4.46 -6.11 9.27
CA VAL A 166 -4.84 -6.03 10.68
C VAL A 166 -3.75 -5.34 11.51
N SER A 167 -4.02 -5.06 12.79
CA SER A 167 -3.06 -4.46 13.72
C SER A 167 -2.27 -5.47 14.54
N SER A 168 -2.56 -6.77 14.37
CA SER A 168 -1.95 -7.87 15.13
C SER A 168 -1.68 -9.05 14.21
N ILE A 169 -0.43 -9.47 14.11
CA ILE A 169 -0.05 -10.70 13.39
C ILE A 169 -0.46 -11.96 14.16
N PRO A 170 -0.39 -12.02 15.51
CA PRO A 170 -1.02 -13.13 16.24
C PRO A 170 -2.48 -13.37 15.85
N ASP A 171 -3.31 -12.32 15.76
CA ASP A 171 -4.73 -12.46 15.36
C ASP A 171 -4.87 -12.93 13.90
N TYR A 172 -3.97 -12.50 13.01
CA TYR A 172 -3.92 -13.01 11.65
C TYR A 172 -3.59 -14.50 11.60
N ILE A 173 -2.62 -14.96 12.41
CA ILE A 173 -2.25 -16.37 12.52
C ILE A 173 -3.45 -17.20 13.02
N ASP A 174 -4.13 -16.73 14.03
CA ASP A 174 -5.31 -17.41 14.59
C ASP A 174 -6.44 -17.48 13.58
N TYR A 175 -6.73 -16.39 12.87
CA TYR A 175 -7.75 -16.36 11.82
C TYR A 175 -7.43 -17.32 10.67
N ALA A 176 -6.18 -17.36 10.21
CA ALA A 176 -5.74 -18.28 9.18
C ALA A 176 -5.90 -19.74 9.61
N ASN A 177 -5.55 -20.06 10.85
CA ASN A 177 -5.57 -21.44 11.35
C ASN A 177 -6.97 -21.91 11.78
N GLU A 178 -7.74 -21.07 12.45
CA GLU A 178 -9.00 -21.47 13.09
C GLU A 178 -10.21 -21.24 12.18
N ILE A 179 -10.16 -20.27 11.28
CA ILE A 179 -11.29 -19.88 10.43
C ILE A 179 -11.09 -20.29 8.97
N LEU A 180 -9.95 -19.94 8.37
CA LEU A 180 -9.71 -20.17 6.94
C LEU A 180 -9.18 -21.58 6.66
N GLY A 181 -8.28 -22.08 7.49
CA GLY A 181 -7.72 -23.44 7.36
C GLY A 181 -8.79 -24.53 7.28
N PRO A 182 -9.79 -24.57 8.19
CA PRO A 182 -10.88 -25.54 8.12
C PRO A 182 -11.74 -25.49 6.85
N GLN A 183 -11.64 -24.44 6.03
CA GLN A 183 -12.32 -24.32 4.73
C GLN A 183 -11.56 -25.02 3.60
N LEU A 184 -10.32 -25.44 3.84
CA LEU A 184 -9.56 -26.26 2.91
C LEU A 184 -10.03 -27.73 2.97
N PRO A 185 -9.82 -28.52 1.91
CA PRO A 185 -10.00 -29.97 2.00
C PRO A 185 -9.12 -30.54 3.12
N GLU A 186 -9.68 -31.45 3.94
CA GLU A 186 -9.01 -31.96 5.13
C GLU A 186 -7.61 -32.54 4.85
N GLU A 187 -7.45 -33.29 3.76
CA GLU A 187 -6.15 -33.86 3.38
C GLU A 187 -5.15 -32.82 2.93
N VAL A 188 -5.60 -31.69 2.33
CA VAL A 188 -4.76 -30.57 1.93
C VAL A 188 -4.26 -29.85 3.18
N LEU A 189 -5.15 -29.50 4.11
CA LEU A 189 -4.78 -28.84 5.37
C LEU A 189 -3.78 -29.69 6.16
N LYS A 190 -4.03 -30.99 6.25
CA LYS A 190 -3.14 -31.94 6.95
C LYS A 190 -1.74 -31.98 6.35
N LYS A 191 -1.62 -31.96 5.02
CA LYS A 191 -0.32 -31.90 4.35
C LYS A 191 0.38 -30.57 4.61
N ILE A 192 -0.32 -29.43 4.45
CA ILE A 192 0.21 -28.12 4.76
C ILE A 192 0.78 -28.09 6.19
N LYS A 193 -0.02 -28.52 7.18
CA LYS A 193 0.42 -28.56 8.58
C LYS A 193 1.59 -29.51 8.83
N SER A 194 1.69 -30.59 8.08
CA SER A 194 2.85 -31.50 8.16
C SER A 194 4.14 -30.84 7.68
N TYR A 195 4.09 -30.06 6.59
CA TYR A 195 5.24 -29.29 6.10
C TYR A 195 5.64 -28.21 7.12
N GLU A 196 4.67 -27.47 7.67
CA GLU A 196 4.91 -26.44 8.69
C GLU A 196 5.57 -27.01 9.96
N GLN A 197 5.10 -28.18 10.44
CA GLN A 197 5.68 -28.86 11.60
C GLN A 197 7.12 -29.35 11.39
N ASN A 198 7.49 -29.64 10.14
CA ASN A 198 8.83 -30.07 9.78
C ASN A 198 9.71 -28.89 9.31
N GLU A 199 9.20 -27.66 9.36
CA GLU A 199 9.88 -26.46 8.87
C GLU A 199 10.32 -26.55 7.40
N ASP A 200 9.61 -27.38 6.60
CA ASP A 200 9.88 -27.61 5.18
C ASP A 200 9.15 -26.58 4.30
N TYR A 201 9.39 -25.30 4.59
CA TYR A 201 8.68 -24.15 4.00
C TYR A 201 8.99 -23.89 2.52
N THR A 202 10.10 -24.41 2.02
CA THR A 202 10.49 -24.23 0.61
C THR A 202 10.09 -25.41 -0.27
N ASN A 203 9.37 -26.37 0.27
CA ASN A 203 8.92 -27.54 -0.48
C ASN A 203 7.94 -27.12 -1.58
N PRO A 204 8.19 -27.50 -2.85
CA PRO A 204 7.30 -27.12 -3.95
C PRO A 204 5.86 -27.67 -3.81
N GLU A 205 5.66 -28.83 -3.17
CA GLU A 205 4.31 -29.35 -2.91
C GLU A 205 3.59 -28.49 -1.86
N TYR A 206 4.29 -28.04 -0.81
CA TYR A 206 3.72 -27.14 0.21
C TYR A 206 3.21 -25.84 -0.43
N LEU A 207 4.09 -25.16 -1.18
CA LEU A 207 3.73 -23.91 -1.87
C LEU A 207 2.60 -24.13 -2.89
N GLY A 208 2.70 -25.21 -3.69
CA GLY A 208 1.69 -25.53 -4.70
C GLY A 208 0.31 -25.82 -4.10
N LEU A 209 0.22 -26.47 -2.93
CA LEU A 209 -1.05 -26.69 -2.23
C LEU A 209 -1.71 -25.37 -1.80
N ILE A 210 -0.92 -24.42 -1.31
CA ILE A 210 -1.42 -23.10 -0.90
C ILE A 210 -1.84 -22.29 -2.12
N GLU A 211 -1.05 -22.26 -3.17
CA GLU A 211 -1.35 -21.56 -4.42
C GLU A 211 -2.62 -22.13 -5.11
N GLU A 212 -2.82 -23.43 -5.07
CA GLU A 212 -3.97 -24.09 -5.71
C GLU A 212 -5.26 -23.92 -4.90
N TYR A 213 -5.21 -24.11 -3.57
CA TYR A 213 -6.43 -24.25 -2.75
C TYR A 213 -6.79 -23.01 -1.94
N TYR A 214 -5.81 -22.15 -1.64
CA TYR A 214 -5.99 -21.00 -0.77
C TYR A 214 -5.98 -19.66 -1.53
N TYR A 215 -5.00 -19.43 -2.40
CA TYR A 215 -4.85 -18.15 -3.09
C TYR A 215 -6.06 -17.74 -3.94
N PRO A 216 -6.70 -18.64 -4.73
CA PRO A 216 -7.88 -18.30 -5.51
C PRO A 216 -9.13 -17.99 -4.70
N LYS A 217 -9.10 -18.20 -3.39
CA LYS A 217 -10.21 -17.90 -2.48
C LYS A 217 -9.98 -16.65 -1.65
N HIS A 218 -8.74 -16.43 -1.21
CA HIS A 218 -8.43 -15.46 -0.18
C HIS A 218 -7.42 -14.39 -0.61
N VAL A 219 -6.55 -14.65 -1.60
CA VAL A 219 -5.59 -13.67 -2.09
C VAL A 219 -6.16 -12.88 -3.26
N LEU A 220 -6.59 -13.55 -4.33
CA LEU A 220 -7.28 -12.93 -5.46
C LEU A 220 -8.36 -13.89 -5.99
N ARG A 221 -9.62 -13.53 -5.80
CA ARG A 221 -10.79 -14.36 -6.13
C ARG A 221 -11.12 -14.34 -7.62
N MET A 222 -10.19 -14.83 -8.39
CA MET A 222 -10.28 -15.02 -9.83
C MET A 222 -9.64 -16.37 -10.17
N ASP A 223 -10.05 -16.96 -11.30
CA ASP A 223 -9.31 -18.09 -11.84
C ASP A 223 -7.84 -17.65 -12.09
N PRO A 224 -6.83 -18.38 -11.58
CA PRO A 224 -5.43 -17.98 -11.73
C PRO A 224 -4.99 -17.74 -13.18
N SER A 225 -5.61 -18.44 -14.15
CA SER A 225 -5.35 -18.19 -15.58
C SER A 225 -5.81 -16.82 -16.08
N ASN A 226 -6.66 -16.14 -15.30
CA ASN A 226 -7.22 -14.81 -15.60
C ASN A 226 -6.64 -13.71 -14.70
N TRP A 227 -5.65 -14.02 -13.86
CA TRP A 227 -5.05 -13.01 -13.02
C TRP A 227 -4.44 -11.87 -13.86
N PRO A 228 -4.69 -10.61 -13.49
CA PRO A 228 -4.17 -9.46 -14.22
C PRO A 228 -2.65 -9.46 -14.30
N ASN A 229 -2.12 -9.07 -15.46
CA ASN A 229 -0.68 -9.05 -15.71
C ASN A 229 0.13 -8.26 -14.64
N PRO A 230 -0.32 -7.10 -14.11
CA PRO A 230 0.40 -6.42 -13.04
C PRO A 230 0.54 -7.26 -11.76
N VAL A 231 -0.47 -8.06 -11.43
CA VAL A 231 -0.43 -8.99 -10.29
C VAL A 231 0.58 -10.10 -10.55
N LEU A 232 0.50 -10.74 -11.72
CA LEU A 232 1.43 -11.81 -12.10
C LEU A 232 2.89 -11.32 -12.09
N ARG A 233 3.16 -10.09 -12.56
CA ARG A 233 4.50 -9.52 -12.51
C ARG A 233 4.97 -9.25 -11.07
N ALA A 234 4.08 -8.73 -10.22
CA ALA A 234 4.42 -8.46 -8.82
C ALA A 234 4.77 -9.75 -8.07
N PHE A 235 4.04 -10.84 -8.32
CA PHE A 235 4.37 -12.15 -7.75
C PHE A 235 5.65 -12.76 -8.35
N ALA A 236 5.84 -12.66 -9.65
CA ALA A 236 7.04 -13.18 -10.32
C ALA A 236 8.33 -12.45 -9.92
N ASN A 237 8.22 -11.19 -9.53
CA ASN A 237 9.34 -10.35 -9.10
C ASN A 237 9.47 -10.24 -7.58
N LEU A 238 8.76 -11.07 -6.81
CA LEU A 238 8.85 -11.10 -5.35
C LEU A 238 10.29 -11.46 -4.93
N ASN A 239 10.88 -10.64 -4.06
CA ASN A 239 12.14 -10.98 -3.38
C ASN A 239 11.83 -12.01 -2.28
N TYR A 240 11.79 -13.28 -2.68
CA TYR A 240 11.37 -14.37 -1.80
C TYR A 240 12.25 -14.53 -0.54
N PRO A 241 13.60 -14.38 -0.58
CA PRO A 241 14.41 -14.39 0.65
C PRO A 241 13.99 -13.34 1.67
N LEU A 242 13.72 -12.10 1.23
CA LEU A 242 13.22 -11.03 2.10
C LEU A 242 11.82 -11.36 2.62
N TYR A 243 10.92 -11.80 1.73
CA TYR A 243 9.56 -12.21 2.07
C TYR A 243 9.57 -13.31 3.14
N LEU A 244 10.30 -14.39 2.89
CA LEU A 244 10.41 -15.54 3.81
C LEU A 244 10.93 -15.12 5.19
N LYS A 245 11.93 -14.23 5.25
CA LYS A 245 12.50 -13.78 6.52
C LYS A 245 11.56 -12.89 7.32
N MET A 246 10.79 -12.02 6.65
CA MET A 246 9.93 -11.07 7.36
C MET A 246 8.51 -11.57 7.58
N GLN A 247 7.87 -12.14 6.55
CA GLN A 247 6.48 -12.61 6.58
C GLN A 247 6.39 -14.12 6.84
N GLY A 248 7.24 -14.90 6.21
CA GLY A 248 7.15 -16.35 6.18
C GLY A 248 6.90 -16.87 4.77
N PRO A 249 6.57 -18.15 4.61
CA PRO A 249 6.59 -18.80 3.30
C PRO A 249 5.41 -18.44 2.38
N SER A 250 4.29 -17.94 2.93
CA SER A 250 3.05 -17.74 2.16
C SER A 250 2.07 -16.80 2.85
N GLU A 251 0.94 -16.53 2.20
CA GLU A 251 -0.19 -15.78 2.77
C GLU A 251 -1.12 -16.64 3.65
N PHE A 252 -0.77 -17.87 3.97
CA PHE A 252 -1.53 -18.73 4.89
C PHE A 252 -1.08 -18.56 6.34
N GLY A 253 -0.94 -17.33 6.79
CA GLY A 253 -0.44 -16.96 8.12
C GLY A 253 1.07 -16.88 8.19
N VAL A 254 1.56 -16.48 9.34
CA VAL A 254 3.00 -16.32 9.62
C VAL A 254 3.47 -17.54 10.42
N VAL A 255 4.57 -18.15 9.98
CA VAL A 255 5.15 -19.33 10.64
C VAL A 255 6.66 -19.16 10.82
N GLY A 256 7.27 -20.01 11.64
CA GLY A 256 8.71 -20.01 11.90
C GLY A 256 9.19 -18.77 12.68
N ASP A 257 10.39 -18.29 12.36
CA ASP A 257 11.07 -17.15 13.00
C ASP A 257 10.96 -15.86 12.17
N ALA A 258 9.79 -15.65 11.55
CA ALA A 258 9.55 -14.44 10.77
C ALA A 258 9.57 -13.17 11.64
N VAL A 259 10.16 -12.10 11.11
CA VAL A 259 10.32 -10.80 11.82
C VAL A 259 8.97 -10.24 12.29
N LEU A 260 7.90 -10.49 11.53
CA LEU A 260 6.56 -9.97 11.85
C LEU A 260 5.77 -10.83 12.84
N LYS A 261 6.24 -12.02 13.21
CA LYS A 261 5.46 -13.03 13.95
C LYS A 261 4.74 -12.51 15.20
N ASP A 262 5.43 -11.70 15.99
CA ASP A 262 4.91 -11.20 17.27
C ASP A 262 4.50 -9.71 17.18
N TRP A 263 4.37 -9.16 15.96
CA TRP A 263 4.01 -7.77 15.77
C TRP A 263 2.54 -7.54 16.12
N ASP A 264 2.30 -6.64 17.09
CA ASP A 264 0.98 -6.23 17.54
C ASP A 264 1.02 -4.75 17.97
N ARG A 265 0.16 -3.93 17.34
CA ARG A 265 -0.03 -2.50 17.61
C ARG A 265 -1.46 -2.15 18.01
N THR A 266 -2.27 -3.14 18.36
CA THR A 266 -3.68 -2.92 18.72
C THR A 266 -3.84 -1.90 19.84
N ASN A 267 -2.99 -1.97 20.86
CA ASN A 267 -3.02 -1.04 22.00
C ASN A 267 -2.52 0.39 21.64
N ASP A 268 -1.75 0.53 20.58
CA ASP A 268 -1.15 1.81 20.16
C ASP A 268 -2.08 2.62 19.23
N LEU A 269 -3.11 1.99 18.66
CA LEU A 269 -4.02 2.60 17.67
C LEU A 269 -4.68 3.89 18.19
N SER A 270 -5.00 3.97 19.48
CA SER A 270 -5.60 5.14 20.10
C SER A 270 -4.70 6.39 20.10
N SER A 271 -3.40 6.24 19.85
CA SER A 271 -2.45 7.34 19.71
C SER A 271 -2.53 8.03 18.35
N ILE A 272 -3.07 7.34 17.34
CA ILE A 272 -3.23 7.88 15.97
C ILE A 272 -4.41 8.83 15.94
N SER A 273 -4.14 10.08 15.57
CA SER A 273 -5.14 11.16 15.57
C SER A 273 -5.44 11.74 14.19
N ILE A 274 -4.67 11.37 13.17
CA ILE A 274 -4.93 11.78 11.79
C ILE A 274 -6.14 11.03 11.20
N PRO A 275 -6.82 11.59 10.18
CA PRO A 275 -7.85 10.87 9.45
C PRO A 275 -7.31 9.54 8.92
N THR A 276 -7.97 8.44 9.26
CA THR A 276 -7.51 7.09 8.91
C THR A 276 -8.65 6.26 8.33
N LEU A 277 -8.42 5.64 7.18
CA LEU A 277 -9.31 4.67 6.57
C LEU A 277 -8.72 3.27 6.71
N THR A 278 -9.47 2.33 7.29
CA THR A 278 -9.15 0.91 7.20
C THR A 278 -10.05 0.25 6.16
N ILE A 279 -9.49 -0.63 5.34
CA ILE A 279 -10.21 -1.35 4.28
C ILE A 279 -10.12 -2.83 4.57
N GLY A 280 -11.27 -3.48 4.67
CA GLY A 280 -11.39 -4.93 4.83
C GLY A 280 -12.25 -5.54 3.73
N ALA A 281 -11.97 -6.78 3.39
CA ALA A 281 -12.67 -7.52 2.35
C ALA A 281 -13.26 -8.82 2.91
N GLU A 282 -14.44 -9.21 2.41
CA GLU A 282 -15.21 -10.35 2.95
C GLU A 282 -14.45 -11.68 2.91
N TYR A 283 -13.59 -11.85 1.91
CA TYR A 283 -12.88 -13.12 1.66
C TYR A 283 -11.37 -13.01 1.85
N ASP A 284 -10.92 -11.98 2.57
CA ASP A 284 -9.50 -11.69 2.80
C ASP A 284 -8.77 -12.82 3.55
N THR A 285 -7.46 -12.83 3.45
CA THR A 285 -6.58 -13.63 4.29
C THR A 285 -6.59 -13.14 5.74
N MET A 286 -7.05 -11.92 5.96
CA MET A 286 -7.12 -11.24 7.27
C MET A 286 -8.56 -10.98 7.69
N ASP A 287 -8.86 -11.06 8.99
CA ASP A 287 -10.24 -10.91 9.47
C ASP A 287 -10.80 -9.50 9.18
N PRO A 288 -11.85 -9.38 8.33
CA PRO A 288 -12.49 -8.09 8.06
C PRO A 288 -13.13 -7.46 9.30
N LYS A 289 -13.47 -8.26 10.32
CA LYS A 289 -14.00 -7.75 11.59
C LYS A 289 -12.91 -7.05 12.39
N ALA A 290 -11.70 -7.61 12.44
CA ALA A 290 -10.55 -6.98 13.09
C ALA A 290 -10.19 -5.66 12.38
N MET A 291 -10.20 -5.63 11.04
CA MET A 291 -9.98 -4.38 10.29
C MET A 291 -11.06 -3.33 10.55
N LYS A 292 -12.32 -3.75 10.73
CA LYS A 292 -13.40 -2.84 11.15
C LYS A 292 -13.18 -2.33 12.57
N GLU A 293 -12.75 -3.18 13.48
CA GLU A 293 -12.46 -2.81 14.87
C GLU A 293 -11.32 -1.80 14.94
N MET A 294 -10.23 -2.00 14.17
CA MET A 294 -9.15 -1.01 14.04
C MET A 294 -9.68 0.40 13.78
N SER A 295 -10.67 0.54 12.88
CA SER A 295 -11.28 1.86 12.57
C SER A 295 -11.94 2.52 13.77
N THR A 296 -12.39 1.76 14.75
CA THR A 296 -13.01 2.28 15.98
C THR A 296 -12.00 2.63 17.06
N LEU A 297 -10.81 2.05 16.99
CA LEU A 297 -9.71 2.27 17.95
C LEU A 297 -8.88 3.51 17.62
N VAL A 298 -8.76 3.90 16.35
CA VAL A 298 -8.14 5.18 15.97
C VAL A 298 -9.10 6.34 16.14
N LYS A 299 -8.61 7.53 16.55
CA LYS A 299 -9.47 8.67 16.91
C LYS A 299 -10.36 9.16 15.77
N ASN A 300 -9.86 9.20 14.55
CA ASN A 300 -10.56 9.67 13.35
C ASN A 300 -10.64 8.56 12.30
N GLY A 301 -11.05 7.37 12.75
CA GLY A 301 -11.12 6.19 11.91
C GLY A 301 -12.41 6.09 11.10
N LYS A 302 -12.30 5.62 9.86
CA LYS A 302 -13.39 5.21 8.97
C LYS A 302 -13.13 3.79 8.49
N TYR A 303 -14.18 3.05 8.16
CA TYR A 303 -14.10 1.69 7.63
C TYR A 303 -14.73 1.60 6.24
N LEU A 304 -14.04 0.95 5.32
CA LEU A 304 -14.56 0.55 4.03
C LEU A 304 -14.63 -0.98 3.96
N HIS A 305 -15.81 -1.53 3.67
CA HIS A 305 -16.01 -2.94 3.44
C HIS A 305 -16.10 -3.24 1.95
N CYS A 306 -15.32 -4.22 1.48
CA CYS A 306 -15.36 -4.74 0.12
C CYS A 306 -16.05 -6.12 0.12
N PRO A 307 -17.38 -6.18 -0.12
CA PRO A 307 -18.17 -7.40 0.10
C PRO A 307 -17.91 -8.52 -0.92
N LYS A 308 -17.24 -8.22 -2.02
CA LYS A 308 -16.84 -9.19 -3.05
C LYS A 308 -15.34 -9.43 -3.08
N GLY A 309 -14.59 -8.63 -2.35
CA GLY A 309 -13.13 -8.60 -2.37
C GLY A 309 -12.49 -9.67 -1.51
N SER A 310 -11.24 -9.94 -1.82
CA SER A 310 -10.29 -10.72 -1.02
C SER A 310 -9.08 -9.85 -0.66
N HIS A 311 -7.92 -10.44 -0.39
CA HIS A 311 -6.72 -9.69 -0.03
C HIS A 311 -6.35 -8.62 -1.09
N MET A 312 -6.58 -8.92 -2.37
CA MET A 312 -6.39 -7.96 -3.46
C MET A 312 -7.72 -7.32 -3.90
N ALA A 313 -8.47 -6.74 -2.95
CA ALA A 313 -9.77 -6.11 -3.19
C ALA A 313 -9.72 -4.99 -4.26
N MET A 314 -8.56 -4.38 -4.49
CA MET A 314 -8.33 -3.43 -5.57
C MET A 314 -8.47 -4.06 -6.98
N TYR A 315 -8.60 -5.39 -7.07
CA TYR A 315 -8.86 -6.13 -8.31
C TYR A 315 -10.23 -6.82 -8.32
N ASP A 316 -10.57 -7.62 -7.31
CA ASP A 316 -11.79 -8.44 -7.31
C ASP A 316 -13.04 -7.73 -6.76
N ASP A 317 -12.88 -6.60 -6.07
CA ASP A 317 -13.97 -5.65 -5.79
C ASP A 317 -13.57 -4.20 -6.13
N GLN A 318 -12.93 -4.05 -7.27
CA GLN A 318 -12.24 -2.85 -7.74
C GLN A 318 -13.07 -1.58 -7.64
N LYS A 319 -14.35 -1.63 -8.04
CA LYS A 319 -15.23 -0.46 -8.02
C LYS A 319 -15.53 0.01 -6.60
N THR A 320 -15.87 -0.90 -5.68
CA THR A 320 -16.12 -0.58 -4.28
C THR A 320 -14.87 0.00 -3.64
N TYR A 321 -13.74 -0.65 -3.88
CA TYR A 321 -12.45 -0.27 -3.34
C TYR A 321 -12.07 1.17 -3.73
N PHE A 322 -11.92 1.44 -5.04
CA PHE A 322 -11.46 2.76 -5.49
C PHE A 322 -12.47 3.87 -5.25
N GLN A 323 -13.78 3.59 -5.35
CA GLN A 323 -14.78 4.61 -5.00
C GLN A 323 -14.70 5.00 -3.52
N GLY A 324 -14.51 4.01 -2.63
CA GLY A 324 -14.36 4.26 -1.20
C GLY A 324 -13.08 5.05 -0.88
N VAL A 325 -11.95 4.67 -1.49
CA VAL A 325 -10.67 5.40 -1.36
C VAL A 325 -10.81 6.84 -1.85
N ILE A 326 -11.38 7.06 -3.04
CA ILE A 326 -11.57 8.40 -3.61
C ILE A 326 -12.49 9.25 -2.73
N ASN A 327 -13.57 8.69 -2.22
CA ASN A 327 -14.47 9.40 -1.30
C ASN A 327 -13.71 9.84 -0.03
N PHE A 328 -12.92 8.95 0.57
CA PHE A 328 -12.12 9.30 1.73
C PHE A 328 -11.11 10.41 1.44
N LEU A 329 -10.39 10.33 0.31
CA LEU A 329 -9.42 11.34 -0.09
C LEU A 329 -10.06 12.71 -0.34
N ASN A 330 -11.27 12.75 -0.92
CA ASN A 330 -12.02 13.98 -1.13
C ASN A 330 -12.50 14.61 0.19
N ASP A 331 -12.78 13.81 1.22
CA ASP A 331 -13.17 14.29 2.56
C ASP A 331 -11.99 14.92 3.34
N LEU A 332 -10.75 14.80 2.84
CA LEU A 332 -9.55 15.41 3.43
C LEU A 332 -9.30 16.86 2.96
N ASN A 333 -10.04 17.33 1.97
CA ASN A 333 -9.91 18.67 1.37
C ASN A 333 -10.73 19.72 2.11
#